data_a493f806bcc7b684e02dac662a78dffa
#
_entry.id   a493f806bcc7b684e02dac662a78dffa
#
_cell.length_a   1.000
_cell.length_b   1.000
_cell.length_c   1.000
_cell.angle_alpha   90.00
_cell.angle_beta   90.00
_cell.angle_gamma   90.00
#
_symmetry.space_group_name_H-M   'P 1'
#
loop_
_entity.id
_entity.type
_entity.pdbx_description
1 polymer ?
#
loop_
_entity_poly.entity_id
_entity_poly.type
_entity_poly.pdbx_seq_one_letter_code
_entity_poly.pdbx_strand_id
1 'polypeptide(L)' 'MGNHREVFLVISYAPMWETMRRKNITTYTLIKDYNFSKGTLDSLKQGRNISTVTLNDICRILDCRVEEVLVYIPDIT' A
#
# COMPACT_ATOMS: atom_id res chain seq x y z
N MET A 1 -10.20 -11.91 27.09
CA MET A 1 -10.26 -11.70 26.69
C MET A 1 -9.91 -11.25 26.12
N GLY A 2 -9.86 -11.22 25.96
CA GLY A 2 -9.78 -10.90 25.40
C GLY A 2 -9.25 -10.37 24.91
N ASN A 3 -9.26 -10.30 24.75
CA ASN A 3 -9.01 -9.90 24.19
C ASN A 3 -8.86 -9.37 23.46
N HIS A 4 -8.85 -9.31 23.64
CA HIS A 4 -8.86 -8.89 22.86
C HIS A 4 -8.51 -8.04 22.25
N ARG A 5 -8.31 -8.10 22.01
CA ARG A 5 -7.96 -7.39 21.58
C ARG A 5 -7.95 -7.17 20.43
N GLU A 6 -8.55 -6.88 20.04
CA GLU A 6 -8.70 -6.68 19.06
C GLU A 6 -8.08 -5.68 18.65
N VAL A 7 -7.53 -5.92 18.01
CA VAL A 7 -6.82 -5.25 17.61
C VAL A 7 -6.96 -4.44 16.72
N PHE A 8 -6.64 -3.62 16.65
CA PHE A 8 -6.91 -2.55 15.85
C PHE A 8 -5.64 -1.97 15.31
N LEU A 9 -4.75 -2.86 15.02
CA LEU A 9 -3.53 -2.48 14.36
C LEU A 9 -3.80 -2.47 12.89
N VAL A 10 -3.46 -1.40 12.21
CA VAL A 10 -3.71 -1.33 10.79
C VAL A 10 -2.49 -0.88 10.04
N ILE A 11 -2.36 -1.39 8.84
CA ILE A 11 -1.40 -0.87 7.88
C ILE A 11 -2.20 -0.06 6.89
N SER A 12 -1.79 1.17 6.66
CA SER A 12 -2.46 2.04 5.71
C SER A 12 -1.57 2.26 4.50
N TYR A 13 -2.17 2.22 3.33
CA TYR A 13 -1.46 2.50 2.08
C TYR A 13 -1.68 3.93 1.62
N ALA A 14 -2.20 4.78 2.49
CA ALA A 14 -2.40 6.17 2.15
C ALA A 14 -1.13 6.83 1.62
N PRO A 15 0.06 6.57 2.20
CA PRO A 15 1.28 7.18 1.65
C PRO A 15 1.52 6.81 0.18
N MET A 16 1.15 5.59 -0.23
CA MET A 16 1.35 5.18 -1.62
C MET A 16 0.58 6.07 -2.58
N TRP A 17 -0.69 6.33 -2.26
CA TRP A 17 -1.54 7.15 -3.14
C TRP A 17 -0.99 8.57 -3.22
N GLU A 18 -0.50 9.10 -2.11
CA GLU A 18 0.08 10.42 -2.08
C GLU A 18 1.37 10.47 -2.90
N THR A 19 2.21 9.42 -2.78
CA THR A 19 3.46 9.34 -3.54
C THR A 19 3.17 9.27 -5.03
N MET A 20 2.17 8.48 -5.41
CA MET A 20 1.78 8.38 -6.81
C MET A 20 1.31 9.73 -7.34
N ARG A 21 0.49 10.42 -6.55
CA ARG A 21 -0.01 11.72 -6.96
C ARG A 21 1.14 12.71 -7.12
N ARG A 22 2.07 12.69 -6.18
CA ARG A 22 3.22 13.60 -6.21
C ARG A 22 4.11 13.32 -7.41
N LYS A 23 4.23 12.05 -7.79
CA LYS A 23 5.08 11.66 -8.92
C LYS A 23 4.31 11.59 -10.22
N ASN A 24 3.03 11.93 -10.18
CA ASN A 24 2.19 11.96 -11.37
C ASN A 24 2.05 10.58 -12.03
N ILE A 25 1.94 9.57 -11.21
CA ILE A 25 1.75 8.18 -11.66
C ILE A 25 0.35 7.75 -11.28
N THR A 26 -0.42 7.27 -12.25
CA THR A 26 -1.79 6.83 -12.01
C THR A 26 -1.86 5.31 -11.94
N THR A 27 -2.99 4.79 -11.44
CA THR A 27 -3.20 3.33 -11.44
C THR A 27 -3.22 2.79 -12.86
N TYR A 28 -3.73 3.58 -13.80
CA TYR A 28 -3.71 3.20 -15.20
C TYR A 28 -2.28 3.00 -15.69
N THR A 29 -1.39 3.90 -15.31
CA THR A 29 0.03 3.81 -15.67
C THR A 29 0.64 2.54 -15.09
N LEU A 30 0.31 2.21 -13.84
CA LEU A 30 0.84 1.01 -13.21
C LEU A 30 0.44 -0.23 -13.99
N ILE A 31 -0.81 -0.31 -14.43
CA ILE A 31 -1.28 -1.47 -15.16
C ILE A 31 -0.68 -1.50 -16.57
N LYS A 32 -0.70 -0.39 -17.26
CA LYS A 32 -0.31 -0.34 -18.66
C LYS A 32 1.20 -0.43 -18.86
N ASP A 33 1.94 0.37 -18.12
CA ASP A 33 3.37 0.49 -18.34
C ASP A 33 4.21 -0.45 -17.51
N TYR A 34 3.70 -0.88 -16.37
CA TYR A 34 4.45 -1.75 -15.47
C TYR A 34 3.82 -3.12 -15.29
N ASN A 35 2.75 -3.36 -16.03
CA ASN A 35 2.08 -4.65 -16.01
C ASN A 35 1.63 -5.05 -14.59
N PHE A 36 1.20 -4.07 -13.82
CA PHE A 36 0.79 -4.30 -12.45
C PHE A 36 -0.58 -4.98 -12.41
N SER A 37 -0.75 -5.92 -11.50
CA SER A 37 -1.97 -6.70 -11.41
C SER A 37 -3.15 -5.86 -10.90
N LYS A 38 -4.29 -5.98 -11.59
CA LYS A 38 -5.51 -5.31 -11.14
C LYS A 38 -5.96 -5.84 -9.79
N GLY A 39 -5.74 -7.14 -9.54
CA GLY A 39 -6.09 -7.73 -8.26
C GLY A 39 -5.27 -7.16 -7.13
N THR A 40 -3.99 -6.91 -7.38
CA THR A 40 -3.13 -6.30 -6.38
C THR A 40 -3.58 -4.87 -6.10
N LEU A 41 -3.92 -4.13 -7.13
CA LEU A 41 -4.42 -2.76 -6.94
C LEU A 41 -5.71 -2.75 -6.14
N ASP A 42 -6.58 -3.72 -6.41
CA ASP A 42 -7.82 -3.81 -5.66
C ASP A 42 -7.56 -4.09 -4.20
N SER A 43 -6.60 -4.98 -3.91
CA SER A 43 -6.21 -5.27 -2.53
C SER A 43 -5.68 -4.02 -1.85
N LEU A 44 -4.86 -3.25 -2.54
CA LEU A 44 -4.32 -2.00 -1.99
C LEU A 44 -5.42 -1.00 -1.71
N LYS A 45 -6.38 -0.88 -2.63
CA LYS A 45 -7.49 0.05 -2.44
C LYS A 45 -8.36 -0.33 -1.27
N GLN A 46 -8.47 -1.62 -1.00
CA GLN A 46 -9.31 -2.10 0.09
C GLN A 46 -8.55 -2.29 1.39
N GLY A 47 -7.27 -1.97 1.41
CA GLY A 47 -6.49 -2.07 2.63
C GLY A 47 -6.12 -3.49 3.00
N ARG A 48 -6.17 -4.42 2.05
CA ARG A 48 -5.78 -5.81 2.33
C ARG A 48 -4.27 -5.95 2.31
N ASN A 49 -3.79 -7.06 2.85
CA ASN A 49 -2.36 -7.26 2.92
C ASN A 49 -1.78 -7.57 1.54
N ILE A 50 -0.49 -7.32 1.42
CA ILE A 50 0.27 -7.64 0.22
C ILE A 50 1.54 -8.33 0.69
N SER A 51 2.18 -9.03 -0.24
CA SER A 51 3.45 -9.67 0.09
C SER A 51 4.58 -8.63 0.06
N THR A 52 5.69 -8.97 0.70
CA THR A 52 6.86 -8.09 0.64
C THR A 52 7.46 -8.06 -0.77
N VAL A 53 7.22 -9.10 -1.56
CA VAL A 53 7.64 -9.06 -2.96
C VAL A 53 6.88 -7.97 -3.70
N THR A 54 5.57 -7.90 -3.47
CA THR A 54 4.75 -6.84 -4.06
C THR A 54 5.19 -5.46 -3.57
N LEU A 55 5.46 -5.35 -2.27
CA LEU A 55 5.94 -4.10 -1.71
C LEU A 55 7.25 -3.67 -2.37
N ASN A 56 8.16 -4.63 -2.56
CA ASN A 56 9.42 -4.35 -3.23
C ASN A 56 9.19 -3.81 -4.64
N ASP A 57 8.25 -4.42 -5.37
CA ASP A 57 7.94 -3.98 -6.73
C ASP A 57 7.38 -2.57 -6.73
N ILE A 58 6.52 -2.25 -5.78
CA ILE A 58 5.94 -0.91 -5.68
C ILE A 58 7.04 0.12 -5.44
N CYS A 59 7.93 -0.16 -4.49
CA CYS A 59 9.02 0.76 -4.19
C CYS A 59 9.91 0.96 -5.41
N ARG A 60 10.18 -0.11 -6.16
CA ARG A 60 11.01 -0.02 -7.33
C ARG A 60 10.33 0.79 -8.44
N ILE A 61 9.06 0.53 -8.67
CA ILE A 61 8.32 1.23 -9.71
C ILE A 61 8.17 2.71 -9.40
N LEU A 62 7.86 3.03 -8.15
CA LEU A 62 7.66 4.42 -7.74
C LEU A 62 8.98 5.10 -7.38
N ASP A 63 10.06 4.34 -7.32
CA ASP A 63 11.37 4.86 -6.93
C ASP A 63 11.23 5.59 -5.61
N CYS A 64 10.77 4.88 -4.60
CA CYS A 64 10.50 5.49 -3.31
C CYS A 64 10.83 4.52 -2.18
N ARG A 65 10.72 4.99 -0.97
CA ARG A 65 11.04 4.21 0.22
C ARG A 65 9.77 3.55 0.75
N VAL A 66 9.96 2.55 1.60
CA VAL A 66 8.84 1.79 2.15
C VAL A 66 7.85 2.72 2.87
N GLU A 67 8.37 3.68 3.63
CA GLU A 67 7.51 4.59 4.37
C GLU A 67 6.72 5.53 3.47
N GLU A 68 7.06 5.56 2.19
CA GLU A 68 6.30 6.33 1.20
C GLU A 68 5.23 5.48 0.53
N VAL A 69 5.11 4.23 0.95
CA VAL A 69 4.10 3.32 0.44
C VAL A 69 3.07 2.99 1.51
N LEU A 70 3.55 2.66 2.71
CA LEU A 70 2.65 2.24 3.77
C LEU A 70 3.11 2.77 5.11
N VAL A 71 2.19 2.76 6.06
CA VAL A 71 2.48 3.20 7.41
C VAL A 71 1.67 2.36 8.38
N TYR A 72 2.25 2.10 9.54
CA TYR A 72 1.60 1.36 10.60
C TYR A 72 0.88 2.34 11.52
N ILE A 73 -0.40 2.12 11.70
CA ILE A 73 -1.21 2.99 12.55
C ILE A 73 -1.76 2.14 13.68
N PRO A 74 -1.18 2.23 14.87
CA PRO A 74 -1.71 1.45 15.98
C PRO A 74 -3.01 2.05 16.47
N ASP A 75 -3.83 1.20 17.07
CA ASP A 75 -5.03 1.66 17.73
C ASP A 75 -4.61 2.28 19.04
N ILE A 76 -5.12 3.46 19.30
CA ILE A 76 -4.70 4.18 20.46
C ILE A 76 -5.83 4.42 21.40
N THR A 77 -6.65 3.62 21.68
CA THR A 77 -7.72 3.93 22.61
C THR A 77 -7.26 4.01 24.06
#